data_81e97cbdacbc02baf5c93219d96b028c
#
_entry.id   81e97cbdacbc02baf5c93219d96b028c
#
_cell.length_a   1.000
_cell.length_b   1.000
_cell.length_c   1.000
_cell.angle_alpha   90.00
_cell.angle_beta   90.00
_cell.angle_gamma   90.00
#
_symmetry.space_group_name_H-M   'P 1'
#
loop_
_entity.id
_entity.type
_entity.pdbx_description
1 polymer ?
#
loop_
_entity_poly.entity_id
_entity_poly.type
_entity_poly.pdbx_seq_one_letter_code
_entity_poly.pdbx_strand_id
1 'polypeptide(L)'
;MNTFTRHQVLGRLWASIASGVPVLAAGSSCGLVAKCAAQAGADLLVVYSTGLSRLKGLPTSRIGDSNAATLEMVEEITNVVSTVPIVGGVEAWDPTRLDLGRLLDRFRDAGFSGVINYPTIATMGDTWRDRRERVGLGFSREVELIRLARERDLFSMAYVATPDDARRMALAGVDCLVPHAGATAGGLVGHDTSRSKASEIRQLRDMIAGATAVRTDIISLAHGGKLAVPADLKEVYAQTCCVGFVGASSIERIPIERAVLDVVTQFKTSPPRWHDENGQASHPRRRAATAADSGA
;
A
#
# COMPACT_ATOMS: atom_id res chain seq x y z
N MET A 1 18.57 -14.36 5.82
CA MET A 1 17.20 -13.79 5.71
C MET A 1 16.32 -14.81 4.99
N ASN A 2 15.11 -15.08 5.48
CA ASN A 2 14.18 -15.98 4.78
C ASN A 2 13.51 -15.20 3.63
N THR A 3 14.08 -15.28 2.44
CA THR A 3 13.42 -14.82 1.21
C THR A 3 12.62 -15.97 0.62
N PHE A 4 11.43 -15.66 0.12
CA PHE A 4 10.59 -16.65 -0.59
C PHE A 4 10.91 -16.60 -2.07
N THR A 5 11.08 -17.75 -2.72
CA THR A 5 11.18 -17.83 -4.17
C THR A 5 9.84 -17.42 -4.82
N ARG A 6 9.86 -17.00 -6.07
CA ARG A 6 8.66 -16.69 -6.84
C ARG A 6 7.64 -17.84 -6.79
N HIS A 7 8.10 -19.08 -6.95
CA HIS A 7 7.27 -20.28 -6.88
C HIS A 7 6.59 -20.43 -5.51
N GLN A 8 7.32 -20.22 -4.41
CA GLN A 8 6.76 -20.28 -3.05
C GLN A 8 5.72 -19.19 -2.82
N VAL A 9 5.96 -17.97 -3.29
CA VAL A 9 4.96 -16.88 -3.20
C VAL A 9 3.70 -17.28 -3.96
N LEU A 10 3.82 -17.65 -5.22
CA LEU A 10 2.67 -18.07 -6.05
C LEU A 10 1.90 -19.24 -5.45
N GLY A 11 2.60 -20.27 -4.96
CA GLY A 11 1.98 -21.43 -4.31
C GLY A 11 1.11 -21.03 -3.12
N ARG A 12 1.59 -20.10 -2.27
CA ARG A 12 0.83 -19.58 -1.12
C ARG A 12 -0.42 -18.80 -1.58
N LEU A 13 -0.28 -17.90 -2.54
CA LEU A 13 -1.40 -17.09 -3.04
C LEU A 13 -2.47 -17.98 -3.69
N TRP A 14 -2.07 -18.95 -4.50
CA TRP A 14 -3.02 -19.89 -5.11
C TRP A 14 -3.69 -20.80 -4.07
N ALA A 15 -3.02 -21.15 -2.99
CA ALA A 15 -3.63 -21.89 -1.88
C ALA A 15 -4.71 -21.06 -1.16
N SER A 16 -4.45 -19.78 -0.88
CA SER A 16 -5.46 -18.86 -0.32
C SER A 16 -6.68 -18.73 -1.27
N ILE A 17 -6.43 -18.53 -2.56
CA ILE A 17 -7.50 -18.42 -3.58
C ILE A 17 -8.33 -19.72 -3.65
N ALA A 18 -7.69 -20.87 -3.68
CA ALA A 18 -8.36 -22.18 -3.75
C ALA A 18 -9.20 -22.48 -2.50
N SER A 19 -8.81 -21.95 -1.33
CA SER A 19 -9.60 -22.06 -0.10
C SER A 19 -10.73 -21.04 0.03
N GLY A 20 -10.91 -20.16 -0.96
CA GLY A 20 -11.92 -19.10 -0.95
C GLY A 20 -11.59 -17.90 -0.03
N VAL A 21 -10.34 -17.81 0.45
CA VAL A 21 -9.88 -16.70 1.27
C VAL A 21 -9.31 -15.62 0.37
N PRO A 22 -9.78 -14.35 0.49
CA PRO A 22 -9.24 -13.25 -0.30
C PRO A 22 -7.75 -13.01 -0.02
N VAL A 23 -6.97 -12.81 -1.06
CA VAL A 23 -5.54 -12.44 -0.93
C VAL A 23 -5.44 -11.00 -0.44
N LEU A 24 -4.66 -10.77 0.61
CA LEU A 24 -4.36 -9.43 1.13
C LEU A 24 -2.87 -9.10 1.01
N ALA A 25 -2.56 -8.09 0.21
CA ALA A 25 -1.25 -7.46 0.19
C ALA A 25 -1.30 -6.18 1.04
N ALA A 26 -0.61 -6.19 2.18
CA ALA A 26 -0.67 -5.11 3.16
C ALA A 26 0.51 -4.14 3.01
N GLY A 27 0.23 -2.87 2.74
CA GLY A 27 1.22 -1.80 2.81
C GLY A 27 1.79 -1.69 4.22
N SER A 28 3.12 -1.71 4.33
CA SER A 28 3.80 -1.77 5.62
C SER A 28 5.11 -0.99 5.54
N SER A 29 5.11 0.24 6.06
CA SER A 29 6.27 1.14 5.98
C SER A 29 7.04 1.24 7.29
N CYS A 30 6.72 0.41 8.29
CA CYS A 30 7.47 0.24 9.54
C CYS A 30 7.22 -1.14 10.16
N GLY A 31 8.11 -1.55 11.06
CA GLY A 31 8.05 -2.86 11.70
C GLY A 31 6.78 -3.10 12.50
N LEU A 32 6.22 -2.08 13.16
CA LEU A 32 4.96 -2.23 13.91
C LEU A 32 3.80 -2.63 13.01
N VAL A 33 3.58 -1.91 11.91
CA VAL A 33 2.51 -2.20 10.95
C VAL A 33 2.73 -3.56 10.29
N ALA A 34 3.97 -3.85 9.88
CA ALA A 34 4.34 -5.13 9.28
C ALA A 34 4.03 -6.33 10.22
N LYS A 35 4.40 -6.21 11.49
CA LYS A 35 4.14 -7.25 12.50
C LYS A 35 2.64 -7.47 12.72
N CYS A 36 1.87 -6.40 12.85
CA CYS A 36 0.42 -6.49 13.00
C CYS A 36 -0.24 -7.12 11.76
N ALA A 37 0.14 -6.69 10.55
CA ALA A 37 -0.39 -7.24 9.30
C ALA A 37 -0.06 -8.74 9.15
N ALA A 38 1.18 -9.15 9.45
CA ALA A 38 1.59 -10.54 9.41
C ALA A 38 0.81 -11.41 10.42
N GLN A 39 0.64 -10.94 11.65
CA GLN A 39 -0.13 -11.66 12.69
C GLN A 39 -1.63 -11.75 12.34
N ALA A 40 -2.16 -10.77 11.64
CA ALA A 40 -3.54 -10.75 11.17
C ALA A 40 -3.77 -11.60 9.90
N GLY A 41 -2.74 -12.23 9.33
CA GLY A 41 -2.85 -13.15 8.21
C GLY A 41 -2.72 -12.50 6.83
N ALA A 42 -2.01 -11.38 6.70
CA ALA A 42 -1.68 -10.83 5.38
C ALA A 42 -0.84 -11.85 4.58
N ASP A 43 -1.16 -12.02 3.30
CA ASP A 43 -0.45 -12.92 2.40
C ASP A 43 0.88 -12.33 1.89
N LEU A 44 0.91 -11.00 1.73
CA LEU A 44 2.07 -10.23 1.28
C LEU A 44 2.22 -8.95 2.12
N LEU A 45 3.45 -8.53 2.38
CA LEU A 45 3.77 -7.18 2.82
C LEU A 45 4.30 -6.38 1.63
N VAL A 46 3.77 -5.17 1.41
CA VAL A 46 4.21 -4.29 0.33
C VAL A 46 4.88 -3.06 0.93
N VAL A 47 6.16 -2.87 0.61
CA VAL A 47 7.02 -1.81 1.17
C VAL A 47 7.42 -0.88 0.06
N TYR A 48 7.06 0.40 0.17
CA TYR A 48 7.48 1.43 -0.79
C TYR A 48 7.56 2.83 -0.17
N SER A 49 8.44 3.65 -0.72
CA SER A 49 8.84 4.95 -0.18
C SER A 49 7.68 5.90 0.17
N THR A 50 6.56 5.83 -0.56
CA THR A 50 5.39 6.70 -0.26
C THR A 50 4.71 6.35 1.06
N GLY A 51 5.01 5.21 1.66
CA GLY A 51 4.63 4.89 3.02
C GLY A 51 5.23 5.84 4.04
N LEU A 52 6.46 6.31 3.81
CA LEU A 52 7.09 7.31 4.67
C LEU A 52 6.31 8.63 4.71
N SER A 53 5.71 9.06 3.59
CA SER A 53 4.89 10.27 3.62
C SER A 53 3.66 10.09 4.53
N ARG A 54 3.04 8.92 4.47
CA ARG A 54 1.88 8.57 5.32
C ARG A 54 2.26 8.52 6.81
N LEU A 55 3.38 7.89 7.16
CA LEU A 55 3.89 7.86 8.54
C LEU A 55 4.26 9.24 9.08
N LYS A 56 4.61 10.18 8.20
CA LYS A 56 4.86 11.58 8.56
C LYS A 56 3.58 12.42 8.66
N GLY A 57 2.39 11.82 8.53
CA GLY A 57 1.12 12.53 8.55
C GLY A 57 0.85 13.38 7.30
N LEU A 58 1.53 13.08 6.19
CA LEU A 58 1.42 13.81 4.92
C LEU A 58 0.55 13.04 3.92
N PRO A 59 -0.01 13.71 2.89
CA PRO A 59 -0.61 13.04 1.75
C PRO A 59 0.37 12.04 1.11
N THR A 60 -0.16 10.96 0.52
CA THR A 60 0.67 9.97 -0.18
C THR A 60 1.47 10.65 -1.28
N SER A 61 2.78 10.72 -1.11
CA SER A 61 3.69 11.47 -1.98
C SER A 61 5.05 10.78 -2.09
N ARG A 62 5.70 10.96 -3.23
CA ARG A 62 7.12 10.62 -3.39
C ARG A 62 7.97 11.58 -2.54
N ILE A 63 8.90 11.03 -1.76
CA ILE A 63 9.85 11.79 -0.94
C ILE A 63 11.27 11.29 -1.23
N GLY A 64 12.16 12.15 -1.65
CA GLY A 64 13.56 11.85 -1.87
C GLY A 64 13.83 10.76 -2.92
N ASP A 65 14.87 9.95 -2.69
CA ASP A 65 15.21 8.77 -3.49
C ASP A 65 14.32 7.59 -3.06
N SER A 66 13.32 7.28 -3.88
CA SER A 66 12.33 6.24 -3.57
C SER A 66 12.95 4.85 -3.46
N ASN A 67 13.92 4.54 -4.31
CA ASN A 67 14.57 3.24 -4.31
C ASN A 67 15.43 3.05 -3.06
N ALA A 68 16.21 4.08 -2.68
CA ALA A 68 17.01 4.05 -1.45
C ALA A 68 16.12 3.92 -0.21
N ALA A 69 15.06 4.73 -0.11
CA ALA A 69 14.14 4.70 1.00
C ALA A 69 13.43 3.33 1.15
N THR A 70 13.04 2.70 0.04
CA THR A 70 12.43 1.37 0.09
C THR A 70 13.43 0.30 0.57
N LEU A 71 14.67 0.38 0.11
CA LEU A 71 15.75 -0.52 0.55
C LEU A 71 16.11 -0.35 2.04
N GLU A 72 16.04 0.88 2.56
CA GLU A 72 16.30 1.15 3.98
C GLU A 72 15.19 0.58 4.89
N MET A 73 13.93 0.72 4.51
CA MET A 73 12.80 0.22 5.31
C MET A 73 12.77 -1.30 5.47
N VAL A 74 13.30 -2.08 4.53
CA VAL A 74 13.18 -3.55 4.57
C VAL A 74 13.97 -4.17 5.72
N GLU A 75 15.07 -3.57 6.13
CA GLU A 75 15.87 -4.06 7.26
C GLU A 75 15.06 -4.07 8.56
N GLU A 76 14.38 -2.96 8.87
CA GLU A 76 13.48 -2.87 10.03
C GLU A 76 12.37 -3.94 9.97
N ILE A 77 11.77 -4.12 8.81
CA ILE A 77 10.64 -5.04 8.62
C ILE A 77 11.09 -6.50 8.74
N THR A 78 12.19 -6.88 8.11
CA THR A 78 12.73 -8.25 8.16
C THR A 78 13.24 -8.64 9.55
N ASN A 79 13.58 -7.66 10.39
CA ASN A 79 13.94 -7.89 11.78
C ASN A 79 12.75 -8.39 12.63
N VAL A 80 11.53 -8.05 12.26
CA VAL A 80 10.31 -8.39 13.04
C VAL A 80 9.35 -9.34 12.34
N VAL A 81 9.50 -9.55 11.02
CA VAL A 81 8.65 -10.46 10.21
C VAL A 81 9.53 -11.31 9.31
N SER A 82 9.37 -12.64 9.41
CA SER A 82 10.07 -13.63 8.57
C SER A 82 9.12 -14.66 7.91
N THR A 83 7.81 -14.55 8.18
CA THR A 83 6.82 -15.58 7.80
C THR A 83 5.96 -15.17 6.59
N VAL A 84 6.04 -13.92 6.17
CA VAL A 84 5.26 -13.36 5.07
C VAL A 84 6.21 -12.82 3.99
N PRO A 85 5.99 -13.11 2.70
CA PRO A 85 6.80 -12.56 1.61
C PRO A 85 6.69 -11.04 1.55
N ILE A 86 7.83 -10.38 1.31
CA ILE A 86 7.91 -8.92 1.23
C ILE A 86 8.13 -8.52 -0.23
N VAL A 87 7.31 -7.58 -0.72
CA VAL A 87 7.35 -7.03 -2.07
C VAL A 87 7.81 -5.57 -1.99
N GLY A 88 8.87 -5.23 -2.70
CA GLY A 88 9.46 -3.89 -2.70
C GLY A 88 8.97 -3.02 -3.85
N GLY A 89 8.60 -1.78 -3.55
CA GLY A 89 8.28 -0.78 -4.57
C GLY A 89 9.53 -0.26 -5.27
N VAL A 90 9.60 -0.45 -6.58
CA VAL A 90 10.72 -0.01 -7.41
C VAL A 90 10.29 1.15 -8.30
N GLU A 91 10.92 2.31 -8.14
CA GLU A 91 10.79 3.44 -9.06
C GLU A 91 11.65 3.16 -10.32
N ALA A 92 11.04 2.50 -11.31
CA ALA A 92 11.75 2.11 -12.54
C ALA A 92 12.18 3.30 -13.41
N TRP A 93 11.48 4.43 -13.29
CA TRP A 93 11.74 5.66 -14.06
C TRP A 93 12.71 6.63 -13.38
N ASP A 94 13.41 6.18 -12.33
CA ASP A 94 14.51 6.93 -11.70
C ASP A 94 15.66 7.12 -12.69
N PRO A 95 16.00 8.37 -13.06
CA PRO A 95 17.07 8.64 -14.03
C PRO A 95 18.47 8.30 -13.48
N THR A 96 18.62 8.11 -12.18
CA THR A 96 19.88 7.75 -11.54
C THR A 96 20.11 6.25 -11.45
N ARG A 97 19.14 5.44 -11.89
CA ARG A 97 19.14 3.96 -11.83
C ARG A 97 18.83 3.38 -13.20
N LEU A 98 19.73 3.61 -14.17
CA LEU A 98 19.51 3.20 -15.57
C LEU A 98 19.54 1.67 -15.74
N ASP A 99 20.38 0.97 -14.99
CA ASP A 99 20.45 -0.50 -14.99
C ASP A 99 19.42 -1.07 -14.02
N LEU A 100 18.26 -1.44 -14.56
CA LEU A 100 17.16 -2.06 -13.78
C LEU A 100 17.51 -3.46 -13.29
N GLY A 101 18.36 -4.19 -14.02
CA GLY A 101 18.81 -5.51 -13.62
C GLY A 101 19.62 -5.45 -12.33
N ARG A 102 20.59 -4.55 -12.27
CA ARG A 102 21.39 -4.30 -11.07
C ARG A 102 20.54 -3.77 -9.91
N LEU A 103 19.53 -2.95 -10.20
CA LEU A 103 18.60 -2.47 -9.18
C LEU A 103 17.80 -3.62 -8.58
N LEU A 104 17.25 -4.52 -9.40
CA LEU A 104 16.52 -5.72 -8.96
C LEU A 104 17.39 -6.64 -8.11
N ASP A 105 18.66 -6.84 -8.49
CA ASP A 105 19.60 -7.64 -7.70
C ASP A 105 19.80 -7.04 -6.30
N ARG A 106 19.90 -5.72 -6.16
CA ARG A 106 19.96 -5.04 -4.86
C ARG A 106 18.70 -5.26 -4.04
N PHE A 107 17.51 -5.24 -4.64
CA PHE A 107 16.26 -5.52 -3.94
C PHE A 107 16.21 -6.96 -3.43
N ARG A 108 16.56 -7.92 -4.28
CA ARG A 108 16.65 -9.34 -3.89
C ARG A 108 17.64 -9.54 -2.73
N ASP A 109 18.82 -8.97 -2.83
CA ASP A 109 19.90 -9.14 -1.84
C ASP A 109 19.57 -8.44 -0.51
N ALA A 110 18.73 -7.39 -0.53
CA ALA A 110 18.19 -6.74 0.66
C ALA A 110 17.08 -7.55 1.37
N GLY A 111 16.56 -8.62 0.75
CA GLY A 111 15.58 -9.51 1.40
C GLY A 111 14.15 -9.43 0.82
N PHE A 112 13.94 -8.71 -0.29
CA PHE A 112 12.65 -8.74 -0.96
C PHE A 112 12.44 -10.05 -1.72
N SER A 113 11.23 -10.62 -1.59
CA SER A 113 10.78 -11.81 -2.32
C SER A 113 10.18 -11.46 -3.69
N GLY A 114 9.87 -10.20 -3.91
CA GLY A 114 9.28 -9.70 -5.14
C GLY A 114 9.33 -8.19 -5.24
N VAL A 115 8.84 -7.68 -6.36
CA VAL A 115 8.82 -6.24 -6.66
C VAL A 115 7.48 -5.79 -7.23
N ILE A 116 7.20 -4.48 -7.08
CA ILE A 116 6.07 -3.79 -7.69
C ILE A 116 6.54 -2.45 -8.27
N ASN A 117 6.02 -2.04 -9.43
CA ASN A 117 6.35 -0.78 -10.10
C ASN A 117 5.76 0.43 -9.35
N TYR A 118 6.33 0.77 -8.19
CA TYR A 118 5.81 1.91 -7.43
C TYR A 118 6.93 2.70 -6.74
N PRO A 119 6.96 4.03 -6.83
CA PRO A 119 6.03 4.95 -7.52
C PRO A 119 5.90 4.70 -9.02
N THR A 120 4.67 4.74 -9.56
CA THR A 120 4.38 4.42 -10.96
C THR A 120 4.00 5.65 -11.77
N ILE A 121 4.37 5.65 -13.06
CA ILE A 121 3.90 6.61 -14.06
C ILE A 121 2.48 6.29 -14.52
N ALA A 122 1.98 5.07 -14.34
CA ALA A 122 0.66 4.65 -14.79
C ALA A 122 -0.47 5.60 -14.37
N THR A 123 -0.37 6.17 -13.15
CA THR A 123 -1.40 7.06 -12.59
C THR A 123 -1.18 8.55 -12.89
N MET A 124 -0.14 8.89 -13.63
CA MET A 124 0.13 10.27 -14.03
C MET A 124 -0.68 10.64 -15.28
N GLY A 125 -0.96 11.94 -15.47
CA GLY A 125 -1.70 12.41 -16.64
C GLY A 125 -0.96 12.15 -17.96
N ASP A 126 -1.70 11.97 -19.05
CA ASP A 126 -1.20 11.53 -20.36
C ASP A 126 -0.03 12.39 -20.87
N THR A 127 -0.12 13.71 -20.75
CA THR A 127 0.96 14.63 -21.17
C THR A 127 2.27 14.34 -20.43
N TRP A 128 2.20 14.00 -19.13
CA TRP A 128 3.39 13.68 -18.36
C TRP A 128 3.93 12.31 -18.73
N ARG A 129 3.07 11.31 -18.91
CA ARG A 129 3.42 9.98 -19.38
C ARG A 129 4.16 10.03 -20.71
N ASP A 130 3.62 10.76 -21.69
CA ASP A 130 4.23 10.93 -23.02
C ASP A 130 5.61 11.60 -22.95
N ARG A 131 5.75 12.66 -22.15
CA ARG A 131 7.04 13.32 -21.97
C ARG A 131 8.10 12.39 -21.39
N ARG A 132 7.72 11.58 -20.41
CA ARG A 132 8.63 10.61 -19.79
C ARG A 132 8.98 9.48 -20.77
N GLU A 133 8.04 8.99 -21.53
CA GLU A 133 8.26 7.96 -22.55
C GLU A 133 9.27 8.42 -23.61
N ARG A 134 9.16 9.65 -24.11
CA ARG A 134 10.07 10.23 -25.12
C ARG A 134 11.54 10.30 -24.68
N VAL A 135 11.80 10.39 -23.39
CA VAL A 135 13.16 10.43 -22.83
C VAL A 135 13.59 9.06 -22.25
N GLY A 136 12.86 7.99 -22.57
CA GLY A 136 13.18 6.64 -22.14
C GLY A 136 12.96 6.37 -20.63
N LEU A 137 12.19 7.22 -19.95
CA LEU A 137 11.89 7.12 -18.51
C LEU A 137 10.39 6.96 -18.28
N GLY A 138 9.65 6.42 -19.24
CA GLY A 138 8.21 6.23 -19.21
C GLY A 138 7.78 4.86 -18.70
N PHE A 139 6.51 4.53 -18.95
CA PHE A 139 5.90 3.26 -18.54
C PHE A 139 6.57 2.04 -19.18
N SER A 140 7.21 2.21 -20.36
CA SER A 140 8.01 1.15 -20.98
C SER A 140 9.12 0.63 -20.07
N ARG A 141 9.69 1.47 -19.20
CA ARG A 141 10.70 1.01 -18.21
C ARG A 141 10.08 0.19 -17.09
N GLU A 142 8.85 0.49 -16.70
CA GLU A 142 8.13 -0.32 -15.71
C GLU A 142 7.77 -1.70 -16.29
N VAL A 143 7.42 -1.77 -17.57
CA VAL A 143 7.22 -3.04 -18.29
C VAL A 143 8.55 -3.83 -18.36
N GLU A 144 9.65 -3.18 -18.65
CA GLU A 144 10.98 -3.80 -18.65
C GLU A 144 11.39 -4.29 -17.27
N LEU A 145 11.07 -3.54 -16.19
CA LEU A 145 11.29 -3.97 -14.81
C LEU A 145 10.61 -5.32 -14.54
N ILE A 146 9.35 -5.49 -14.96
CA ILE A 146 8.59 -6.72 -14.75
C ILE A 146 9.17 -7.88 -15.56
N ARG A 147 9.57 -7.64 -16.81
CA ARG A 147 10.26 -8.63 -17.64
C ARG A 147 11.55 -9.12 -16.98
N LEU A 148 12.38 -8.20 -16.51
CA LEU A 148 13.64 -8.51 -15.83
C LEU A 148 13.43 -9.18 -14.46
N ALA A 149 12.38 -8.86 -13.73
CA ALA A 149 12.00 -9.54 -12.48
C ALA A 149 11.66 -11.00 -12.76
N ARG A 150 10.89 -11.28 -13.82
CA ARG A 150 10.57 -12.63 -14.27
C ARG A 150 11.83 -13.45 -14.58
N GLU A 151 12.80 -12.88 -15.30
CA GLU A 151 14.06 -13.54 -15.64
C GLU A 151 14.93 -13.86 -14.42
N ARG A 152 14.74 -13.13 -13.31
CA ARG A 152 15.44 -13.31 -12.03
C ARG A 152 14.68 -14.18 -11.03
N ASP A 153 13.60 -14.80 -11.45
CA ASP A 153 12.69 -15.57 -10.58
C ASP A 153 12.18 -14.78 -9.35
N LEU A 154 12.04 -13.45 -9.49
CA LEU A 154 11.40 -12.60 -8.51
C LEU A 154 9.90 -12.55 -8.74
N PHE A 155 9.10 -12.67 -7.68
CA PHE A 155 7.66 -12.44 -7.74
C PHE A 155 7.38 -10.99 -8.17
N SER A 156 6.41 -10.79 -9.04
CA SER A 156 6.13 -9.48 -9.60
C SER A 156 4.68 -9.06 -9.46
N MET A 157 4.47 -7.83 -9.00
CA MET A 157 3.18 -7.15 -9.03
C MET A 157 3.28 -5.93 -9.96
N ALA A 158 2.16 -5.52 -10.57
CA ALA A 158 2.18 -4.31 -11.39
C ALA A 158 0.92 -3.47 -11.21
N TYR A 159 1.11 -2.21 -10.79
CA TYR A 159 0.08 -1.18 -10.93
C TYR A 159 -0.14 -0.82 -12.39
N VAL A 160 -1.40 -0.75 -12.79
CA VAL A 160 -1.85 -0.35 -14.12
C VAL A 160 -3.02 0.62 -14.02
N ALA A 161 -3.15 1.55 -14.96
CA ALA A 161 -4.22 2.54 -14.97
C ALA A 161 -5.09 2.48 -16.23
N THR A 162 -4.64 1.74 -17.25
CA THR A 162 -5.37 1.53 -18.52
C THR A 162 -5.38 0.06 -18.95
N PRO A 163 -6.32 -0.37 -19.81
CA PRO A 163 -6.29 -1.70 -20.41
C PRO A 163 -5.01 -2.00 -21.20
N ASP A 164 -4.41 -1.00 -21.85
CA ASP A 164 -3.14 -1.18 -22.58
C ASP A 164 -1.96 -1.39 -21.62
N ASP A 165 -1.91 -0.65 -20.52
CA ASP A 165 -0.91 -0.91 -19.46
C ASP A 165 -1.00 -2.36 -18.97
N ALA A 166 -2.23 -2.83 -18.71
CA ALA A 166 -2.48 -4.19 -18.24
C ALA A 166 -2.05 -5.25 -19.28
N ARG A 167 -2.36 -5.03 -20.54
CA ARG A 167 -1.93 -5.89 -21.65
C ARG A 167 -0.39 -5.94 -21.73
N ARG A 168 0.30 -4.81 -21.65
CA ARG A 168 1.76 -4.72 -21.71
C ARG A 168 2.42 -5.44 -20.53
N MET A 169 1.87 -5.29 -19.32
CA MET A 169 2.38 -6.00 -18.13
C MET A 169 2.15 -7.51 -18.22
N ALA A 170 1.00 -7.94 -18.79
CA ALA A 170 0.72 -9.35 -19.03
C ALA A 170 1.72 -9.97 -20.02
N LEU A 171 2.06 -9.27 -21.11
CA LEU A 171 3.10 -9.68 -22.07
C LEU A 171 4.48 -9.77 -21.44
N ALA A 172 4.80 -8.86 -20.50
CA ALA A 172 6.06 -8.90 -19.74
C ALA A 172 6.14 -10.05 -18.73
N GLY A 173 5.04 -10.74 -18.49
CA GLY A 173 4.99 -11.90 -17.60
C GLY A 173 4.72 -11.60 -16.14
N VAL A 174 3.98 -10.52 -15.83
CA VAL A 174 3.58 -10.18 -14.45
C VAL A 174 2.85 -11.33 -13.78
N ASP A 175 3.09 -11.54 -12.49
CA ASP A 175 2.41 -12.57 -11.69
C ASP A 175 1.09 -12.07 -11.11
N CYS A 176 1.09 -10.82 -10.65
CA CYS A 176 -0.06 -10.21 -10.01
C CYS A 176 -0.33 -8.81 -10.59
N LEU A 177 -1.48 -8.64 -11.19
CA LEU A 177 -1.97 -7.37 -11.70
C LEU A 177 -2.67 -6.59 -10.57
N VAL A 178 -2.37 -5.31 -10.46
CA VAL A 178 -3.02 -4.40 -9.51
C VAL A 178 -3.66 -3.24 -10.27
N PRO A 179 -4.90 -3.41 -10.78
CA PRO A 179 -5.63 -2.33 -11.41
C PRO A 179 -5.90 -1.21 -10.40
N HIS A 180 -5.51 0.02 -10.75
CA HIS A 180 -5.48 1.16 -9.84
C HIS A 180 -6.69 2.07 -10.05
N ALA A 181 -7.62 2.11 -9.10
CA ALA A 181 -8.83 2.95 -9.17
C ALA A 181 -8.58 4.44 -8.91
N GLY A 182 -7.39 4.79 -8.42
CA GLY A 182 -7.01 6.15 -8.00
C GLY A 182 -6.38 6.16 -6.60
N ALA A 183 -5.91 7.30 -6.14
CA ALA A 183 -5.40 7.42 -4.78
C ALA A 183 -6.52 7.15 -3.76
N THR A 184 -6.20 6.44 -2.65
CA THR A 184 -7.18 6.02 -1.64
C THR A 184 -7.86 7.23 -0.99
N ALA A 185 -9.18 7.23 -1.00
CA ALA A 185 -10.00 8.24 -0.36
C ALA A 185 -10.07 8.05 1.16
N GLY A 186 -10.47 9.11 1.88
CA GLY A 186 -10.76 9.06 3.32
C GLY A 186 -9.55 9.20 4.24
N GLY A 187 -9.82 9.30 5.55
CA GLY A 187 -8.85 9.68 6.56
C GLY A 187 -8.56 11.18 6.56
N LEU A 188 -7.58 11.62 7.36
CA LEU A 188 -7.26 13.04 7.55
C LEU A 188 -6.64 13.70 6.31
N VAL A 189 -5.89 12.92 5.50
CA VAL A 189 -5.12 13.41 4.34
C VAL A 189 -5.35 12.57 3.08
N GLY A 190 -6.50 11.90 2.97
CA GLY A 190 -6.89 11.13 1.79
C GLY A 190 -7.28 12.01 0.61
N HIS A 191 -7.23 11.43 -0.58
CA HIS A 191 -7.71 12.09 -1.77
C HIS A 191 -9.25 12.04 -1.84
N ASP A 192 -9.87 13.14 -2.21
CA ASP A 192 -11.25 13.10 -2.68
C ASP A 192 -11.28 12.79 -4.17
N THR A 193 -12.24 11.98 -4.59
CA THR A 193 -12.43 11.63 -5.99
C THR A 193 -13.88 11.90 -6.40
N SER A 194 -14.05 12.62 -7.51
CA SER A 194 -15.37 12.87 -8.11
C SER A 194 -15.97 11.62 -8.76
N ARG A 195 -15.18 10.54 -8.95
CA ARG A 195 -15.66 9.30 -9.57
C ARG A 195 -16.61 8.56 -8.66
N SER A 196 -17.64 7.92 -9.23
CA SER A 196 -18.49 6.99 -8.49
C SER A 196 -17.79 5.63 -8.33
N LYS A 197 -18.09 4.91 -7.25
CA LYS A 197 -17.58 3.53 -7.02
C LYS A 197 -17.88 2.62 -8.23
N ALA A 198 -19.08 2.71 -8.78
CA ALA A 198 -19.46 1.93 -9.96
C ALA A 198 -18.57 2.23 -11.19
N SER A 199 -18.15 3.49 -11.37
CA SER A 199 -17.20 3.86 -12.43
C SER A 199 -15.81 3.29 -12.19
N GLU A 200 -15.34 3.31 -10.94
CA GLU A 200 -14.06 2.71 -10.55
C GLU A 200 -14.07 1.20 -10.78
N ILE A 201 -15.14 0.49 -10.39
CA ILE A 201 -15.27 -0.96 -10.60
C ILE A 201 -15.27 -1.30 -12.11
N ARG A 202 -15.96 -0.52 -12.94
CA ARG A 202 -15.90 -0.72 -14.40
C ARG A 202 -14.48 -0.57 -14.94
N GLN A 203 -13.75 0.46 -14.48
CA GLN A 203 -12.34 0.68 -14.88
C GLN A 203 -11.45 -0.51 -14.46
N LEU A 204 -11.61 -1.04 -13.24
CA LEU A 204 -10.89 -2.25 -12.81
C LEU A 204 -11.17 -3.43 -13.74
N ARG A 205 -12.44 -3.68 -14.06
CA ARG A 205 -12.83 -4.77 -14.96
C ARG A 205 -12.21 -4.64 -16.35
N ASP A 206 -12.21 -3.44 -16.91
CA ASP A 206 -11.65 -3.19 -18.25
C ASP A 206 -10.13 -3.41 -18.28
N MET A 207 -9.40 -3.00 -17.23
CA MET A 207 -7.97 -3.29 -17.07
C MET A 207 -7.70 -4.80 -16.93
N ILE A 208 -8.48 -5.51 -16.13
CA ILE A 208 -8.35 -6.97 -15.99
C ILE A 208 -8.60 -7.65 -17.33
N ALA A 209 -9.62 -7.24 -18.07
CA ALA A 209 -9.92 -7.78 -19.41
C ALA A 209 -8.73 -7.57 -20.39
N GLY A 210 -8.07 -6.42 -20.33
CA GLY A 210 -6.86 -6.16 -21.12
C GLY A 210 -5.72 -7.14 -20.83
N ALA A 211 -5.52 -7.53 -19.58
CA ALA A 211 -4.51 -8.51 -19.21
C ALA A 211 -4.93 -9.95 -19.55
N THR A 212 -6.17 -10.33 -19.23
CA THR A 212 -6.69 -11.71 -19.45
C THR A 212 -6.84 -12.07 -20.90
N ALA A 213 -6.96 -11.09 -21.79
CA ALA A 213 -6.87 -11.31 -23.24
C ALA A 213 -5.48 -11.82 -23.71
N VAL A 214 -4.45 -11.64 -22.87
CA VAL A 214 -3.09 -12.14 -23.15
C VAL A 214 -2.81 -13.42 -22.38
N ARG A 215 -3.12 -13.44 -21.06
CA ARG A 215 -2.86 -14.57 -20.17
C ARG A 215 -3.96 -14.67 -19.12
N THR A 216 -4.40 -15.88 -18.85
CA THR A 216 -5.50 -16.17 -17.88
C THR A 216 -4.99 -16.56 -16.48
N ASP A 217 -3.70 -16.80 -16.32
CA ASP A 217 -3.05 -17.25 -15.08
C ASP A 217 -2.51 -16.10 -14.23
N ILE A 218 -3.03 -14.86 -14.42
CA ILE A 218 -2.62 -13.67 -13.68
C ILE A 218 -3.53 -13.47 -12.47
N ILE A 219 -2.94 -13.36 -11.27
CA ILE A 219 -3.66 -12.96 -10.06
C ILE A 219 -4.05 -11.48 -10.18
N SER A 220 -5.30 -11.12 -9.87
CA SER A 220 -5.73 -9.72 -9.89
C SER A 220 -6.20 -9.26 -8.51
N LEU A 221 -5.57 -8.18 -7.99
CA LEU A 221 -5.90 -7.58 -6.70
C LEU A 221 -6.37 -6.13 -6.90
N ALA A 222 -7.53 -5.77 -6.35
CA ALA A 222 -8.05 -4.40 -6.43
C ALA A 222 -7.24 -3.42 -5.57
N HIS A 223 -7.19 -2.14 -5.97
CA HIS A 223 -6.51 -1.10 -5.19
C HIS A 223 -7.09 0.31 -5.43
N GLY A 224 -7.16 1.08 -4.35
CA GLY A 224 -7.28 2.55 -4.37
C GLY A 224 -8.69 3.09 -4.59
N GLY A 225 -8.77 4.39 -4.87
CA GLY A 225 -10.03 5.10 -5.05
C GLY A 225 -10.92 5.07 -3.79
N LYS A 226 -12.20 4.86 -4.00
CA LYS A 226 -13.21 4.68 -2.93
C LYS A 226 -13.19 3.30 -2.27
N LEU A 227 -12.27 2.43 -2.68
CA LEU A 227 -12.10 1.10 -2.08
C LEU A 227 -11.18 1.23 -0.85
N ALA A 228 -11.70 1.80 0.23
CA ALA A 228 -10.91 2.14 1.41
C ALA A 228 -11.16 1.23 2.62
N VAL A 229 -12.28 0.50 2.64
CA VAL A 229 -12.65 -0.39 3.74
C VAL A 229 -13.12 -1.76 3.21
N PRO A 230 -13.06 -2.84 4.02
CA PRO A 230 -13.43 -4.19 3.57
C PRO A 230 -14.84 -4.30 2.97
N ALA A 231 -15.81 -3.53 3.48
CA ALA A 231 -17.18 -3.52 2.96
C ALA A 231 -17.28 -3.09 1.49
N ASP A 232 -16.32 -2.29 1.00
CA ASP A 232 -16.30 -1.84 -0.40
C ASP A 232 -15.97 -2.98 -1.37
N LEU A 233 -15.28 -4.03 -0.91
CA LEU A 233 -14.77 -5.11 -1.75
C LEU A 233 -15.84 -6.11 -2.15
N LYS A 234 -16.97 -6.20 -1.44
CA LYS A 234 -18.06 -7.11 -1.78
C LYS A 234 -18.56 -6.87 -3.22
N GLU A 235 -18.73 -5.61 -3.58
CA GLU A 235 -19.20 -5.24 -4.93
C GLU A 235 -18.11 -5.46 -5.99
N VAL A 236 -16.84 -5.21 -5.65
CA VAL A 236 -15.70 -5.50 -6.53
C VAL A 236 -15.63 -6.98 -6.87
N TYR A 237 -15.68 -7.86 -5.87
CA TYR A 237 -15.63 -9.31 -6.09
C TYR A 237 -16.83 -9.84 -6.88
N ALA A 238 -18.01 -9.23 -6.71
CA ALA A 238 -19.20 -9.62 -7.48
C ALA A 238 -19.15 -9.21 -8.95
N GLN A 239 -18.39 -8.18 -9.30
CA GLN A 239 -18.40 -7.58 -10.64
C GLN A 239 -17.07 -7.69 -11.40
N THR A 240 -16.02 -8.22 -10.77
CA THR A 240 -14.68 -8.37 -11.37
C THR A 240 -14.10 -9.74 -11.06
N CYS A 241 -12.97 -10.07 -11.69
CA CYS A 241 -12.19 -11.27 -11.37
C CYS A 241 -11.09 -10.98 -10.31
N CYS A 242 -11.20 -9.91 -9.52
CA CYS A 242 -10.29 -9.69 -8.41
C CYS A 242 -10.49 -10.75 -7.33
N VAL A 243 -9.39 -11.33 -6.88
CA VAL A 243 -9.36 -12.36 -5.82
C VAL A 243 -8.84 -11.83 -4.50
N GLY A 244 -8.66 -10.51 -4.39
CA GLY A 244 -8.13 -9.89 -3.18
C GLY A 244 -7.91 -8.39 -3.34
N PHE A 245 -7.11 -7.84 -2.45
CA PHE A 245 -6.90 -6.40 -2.32
C PHE A 245 -5.45 -6.04 -1.97
N VAL A 246 -4.99 -4.91 -2.48
CA VAL A 246 -3.77 -4.24 -2.03
C VAL A 246 -4.16 -3.04 -1.17
N GLY A 247 -3.90 -3.11 0.13
CA GLY A 247 -4.20 -2.03 1.06
C GLY A 247 -2.93 -1.27 1.44
N ALA A 248 -2.83 0.01 1.07
CA ALA A 248 -1.78 0.91 1.53
C ALA A 248 -2.31 1.86 2.61
N SER A 249 -2.88 3.00 2.25
CA SER A 249 -3.51 3.93 3.21
C SER A 249 -4.61 3.28 4.04
N SER A 250 -5.33 2.31 3.49
CA SER A 250 -6.38 1.55 4.19
C SER A 250 -5.85 0.62 5.28
N ILE A 251 -4.55 0.29 5.29
CA ILE A 251 -3.91 -0.55 6.30
C ILE A 251 -3.01 0.26 7.23
N GLU A 252 -2.14 1.11 6.69
CA GLU A 252 -1.08 1.75 7.48
C GLU A 252 -1.35 3.20 7.88
N ARG A 253 -2.39 3.86 7.36
CA ARG A 253 -2.72 5.24 7.70
C ARG A 253 -4.09 5.37 8.37
N ILE A 254 -5.16 5.06 7.65
CA ILE A 254 -6.54 5.26 8.12
C ILE A 254 -6.84 4.55 9.45
N PRO A 255 -6.43 3.28 9.67
CA PRO A 255 -6.65 2.63 10.97
C PRO A 255 -5.86 3.29 12.10
N ILE A 256 -4.63 3.72 11.86
CA ILE A 256 -3.80 4.40 12.86
C ILE A 256 -4.42 5.75 13.24
N GLU A 257 -4.83 6.56 12.26
CA GLU A 257 -5.53 7.82 12.49
C GLU A 257 -6.74 7.62 13.41
N ARG A 258 -7.60 6.65 13.09
CA ARG A 258 -8.79 6.33 13.89
C ARG A 258 -8.45 5.88 15.29
N ALA A 259 -7.57 4.90 15.43
CA ALA A 259 -7.22 4.33 16.73
C ALA A 259 -6.58 5.38 17.66
N VAL A 260 -5.70 6.24 17.14
CA VAL A 260 -5.06 7.29 17.93
C VAL A 260 -6.07 8.36 18.35
N LEU A 261 -6.92 8.82 17.42
CA LEU A 261 -7.97 9.80 17.73
C LEU A 261 -8.92 9.26 18.81
N ASP A 262 -9.37 8.02 18.66
CA ASP A 262 -10.31 7.39 19.58
C ASP A 262 -9.71 7.24 20.98
N VAL A 263 -8.51 6.69 21.11
CA VAL A 263 -7.89 6.45 22.41
C VAL A 263 -7.53 7.75 23.13
N VAL A 264 -7.03 8.75 22.40
CA VAL A 264 -6.73 10.07 22.97
C VAL A 264 -8.01 10.75 23.46
N THR A 265 -9.09 10.68 22.68
CA THR A 265 -10.40 11.22 23.09
C THR A 265 -10.89 10.53 24.36
N GLN A 266 -10.80 9.20 24.45
CA GLN A 266 -11.19 8.44 25.66
C GLN A 266 -10.40 8.89 26.89
N PHE A 267 -9.06 9.04 26.78
CA PHE A 267 -8.28 9.56 27.90
C PHE A 267 -8.66 10.99 28.30
N LYS A 268 -8.96 11.85 27.33
CA LYS A 268 -9.34 13.25 27.59
C LYS A 268 -10.73 13.41 28.18
N THR A 269 -11.63 12.48 27.93
CA THR A 269 -13.02 12.48 28.42
C THR A 269 -13.18 11.68 29.72
N SER A 270 -12.16 10.95 30.19
CA SER A 270 -12.18 10.24 31.46
C SER A 270 -11.88 11.21 32.59
N PRO A 271 -12.87 11.55 33.45
CA PRO A 271 -12.65 12.55 34.49
C PRO A 271 -11.71 12.01 35.58
N PRO A 272 -10.75 12.82 36.05
CA PRO A 272 -9.94 12.45 37.19
C PRO A 272 -10.78 12.40 38.48
N ARG A 273 -10.44 11.52 39.42
CA ARG A 273 -11.18 11.31 40.68
C ARG A 273 -11.31 12.53 41.61
N TRP A 274 -10.62 13.64 41.31
CA TRP A 274 -10.68 14.88 42.08
C TRP A 274 -11.84 15.83 41.66
N HIS A 275 -12.70 15.43 40.73
CA HIS A 275 -13.99 16.07 40.51
C HIS A 275 -15.03 15.30 41.29
N ASP A 276 -15.83 16.00 42.11
CA ASP A 276 -17.01 15.42 42.74
C ASP A 276 -18.13 15.17 41.72
N GLU A 277 -19.17 14.48 42.13
CA GLU A 277 -20.31 14.15 41.27
C GLU A 277 -21.03 15.40 40.69
N ASN A 278 -20.74 16.59 41.21
CA ASN A 278 -21.26 17.89 40.76
C ASN A 278 -20.25 18.66 39.87
N GLY A 279 -19.12 18.05 39.50
CA GLY A 279 -18.11 18.67 38.65
C GLY A 279 -17.22 19.71 39.35
N GLN A 280 -17.32 19.83 40.71
CA GLN A 280 -16.49 20.76 41.47
C GLN A 280 -15.09 20.16 41.71
N ALA A 281 -14.04 20.98 41.45
CA ALA A 281 -12.66 20.56 41.65
C ALA A 281 -12.35 20.28 43.13
N SER A 282 -12.13 19.02 43.48
CA SER A 282 -11.76 18.61 44.86
C SER A 282 -10.23 18.58 45.05
N HIS A 283 -9.43 19.03 44.08
CA HIS A 283 -7.97 19.00 44.18
C HIS A 283 -7.43 20.04 45.13
N PRO A 284 -6.63 19.68 46.17
CA PRO A 284 -6.14 20.55 47.22
C PRO A 284 -5.50 21.87 46.76
N ARG A 285 -4.79 21.86 45.62
CA ARG A 285 -4.14 23.07 45.08
C ARG A 285 -5.12 24.09 44.48
N ARG A 286 -6.34 23.71 44.06
CA ARG A 286 -7.34 24.67 43.58
C ARG A 286 -8.18 25.26 44.72
N ARG A 287 -8.37 24.55 45.84
CA ARG A 287 -9.00 25.12 47.01
C ARG A 287 -8.18 26.27 47.62
N ALA A 288 -6.84 26.21 47.54
CA ALA A 288 -5.96 27.28 47.97
C ALA A 288 -6.02 28.53 47.08
N ALA A 289 -6.22 28.38 45.77
CA ALA A 289 -6.32 29.52 44.85
C ALA A 289 -7.64 30.28 44.97
N THR A 290 -8.77 29.58 45.19
CA THR A 290 -10.07 30.22 45.37
C THR A 290 -10.24 30.87 46.75
N ALA A 291 -9.48 30.43 47.77
CA ALA A 291 -9.50 31.06 49.08
C ALA A 291 -8.63 32.34 49.15
N ALA A 292 -7.65 32.49 48.24
CA ALA A 292 -6.83 33.70 48.13
C ALA A 292 -7.52 34.86 47.37
N ASP A 293 -8.48 34.55 46.48
CA ASP A 293 -9.20 35.55 45.68
C ASP A 293 -10.51 36.06 46.38
N SER A 294 -10.93 35.45 47.47
CA SER A 294 -12.11 35.89 48.27
C SER A 294 -11.79 36.77 49.47
N GLY A 295 -10.52 37.22 49.60
CA GLY A 295 -10.03 37.98 50.73
C GLY A 295 -9.43 39.36 50.40
N ALA A 296 -9.96 40.06 49.37
CA ALA A 296 -9.62 41.46 49.09
C ALA A 296 -10.87 42.33 49.00
#